data_cc84e79459c427a18967955e5c1b2d27
#
_entry.id   cc84e79459c427a18967955e5c1b2d27
#
_cell.length_a   1.000
_cell.length_b   1.000
_cell.length_c   1.000
_cell.angle_alpha   90.00
_cell.angle_beta   90.00
_cell.angle_gamma   90.00
#
_symmetry.space_group_name_H-M   'P 1'
#
loop_
_entity.id
_entity.type
_entity.pdbx_description
1 polymer ?
#
loop_
_entity_poly.entity_id
_entity_poly.type
_entity_poly.pdbx_seq_one_letter_code
_entity_poly.pdbx_strand_id
1 'polypeptide(L)'
;MKKSDFFDAWSKLHGGAEITGIIRAWLSISYYICWPLVKIKISPNNLSMLAPFVALLFFINIESNWSILFLVISLLLDGIDGSLAILRERVSKFGALLDAVMDRVTEFFWALAFIQLGAPIWVVTGVVVLAFGQEYLRARSGGLGIHEVVIVTIAERPVRATLIFIPLVARVFEMDLSTAFAILWLFMQSFSFTQLFLALRSRLRQSQR
;
A
#
# COMPACT_ATOMS: atom_id res chain seq x y z
N MET A 1 8.04 -2.49 24.70
CA MET A 1 6.73 -3.19 24.62
C MET A 1 6.98 -4.66 24.35
N LYS A 2 6.28 -5.60 25.04
CA LYS A 2 6.32 -7.03 24.75
C LYS A 2 5.52 -7.33 23.47
N LYS A 3 5.79 -8.48 22.83
CA LYS A 3 5.11 -8.86 21.59
C LYS A 3 3.60 -9.07 21.76
N SER A 4 3.16 -9.60 22.93
CA SER A 4 1.74 -9.71 23.28
C SER A 4 1.06 -8.34 23.27
N ASP A 5 1.66 -7.38 23.98
CA ASP A 5 1.10 -6.03 24.15
C ASP A 5 1.05 -5.27 22.81
N PHE A 6 2.03 -5.53 21.90
CA PHE A 6 2.03 -5.02 20.54
C PHE A 6 0.85 -5.57 19.72
N PHE A 7 0.57 -6.87 19.83
CA PHE A 7 -0.56 -7.50 19.15
C PHE A 7 -1.89 -6.95 19.67
N ASP A 8 -2.03 -6.82 21.00
CA ASP A 8 -3.24 -6.27 21.60
C ASP A 8 -3.47 -4.80 21.19
N ALA A 9 -2.40 -4.00 21.15
CA ALA A 9 -2.48 -2.62 20.69
C ALA A 9 -2.88 -2.53 19.22
N TRP A 10 -2.32 -3.39 18.36
CA TRP A 10 -2.67 -3.45 16.94
C TRP A 10 -4.15 -3.83 16.75
N SER A 11 -4.60 -4.89 17.42
CA SER A 11 -6.00 -5.34 17.35
C SER A 11 -6.97 -4.23 17.76
N LYS A 12 -6.70 -3.52 18.86
CA LYS A 12 -7.51 -2.38 19.30
C LYS A 12 -7.60 -1.27 18.26
N LEU A 13 -6.50 -0.93 17.60
CA LEU A 13 -6.47 0.10 16.55
C LEU A 13 -7.24 -0.31 15.29
N HIS A 14 -7.39 -1.62 15.07
CA HIS A 14 -8.10 -2.18 13.91
C HIS A 14 -9.49 -2.74 14.26
N GLY A 15 -10.16 -2.14 15.24
CA GLY A 15 -11.55 -2.48 15.58
C GLY A 15 -11.72 -3.86 16.23
N GLY A 16 -10.69 -4.40 16.88
CA GLY A 16 -10.73 -5.73 17.50
C GLY A 16 -10.45 -6.87 16.52
N ALA A 17 -9.82 -6.59 15.37
CA ALA A 17 -9.52 -7.62 14.36
C ALA A 17 -8.67 -8.76 14.93
N GLU A 18 -9.03 -9.99 14.57
CA GLU A 18 -8.30 -11.19 14.98
C GLU A 18 -6.92 -11.28 14.30
N ILE A 19 -5.91 -11.61 15.10
CA ILE A 19 -4.53 -11.75 14.61
C ILE A 19 -4.24 -13.24 14.35
N THR A 20 -4.58 -13.69 13.15
CA THR A 20 -4.41 -15.09 12.70
C THR A 20 -3.71 -15.14 11.34
N GLY A 21 -3.23 -16.32 10.95
CA GLY A 21 -2.68 -16.59 9.62
C GLY A 21 -1.59 -15.59 9.17
N ILE A 22 -1.76 -15.02 7.99
CA ILE A 22 -0.82 -14.10 7.33
C ILE A 22 -0.62 -12.82 8.15
N ILE A 23 -1.69 -12.29 8.76
CA ILE A 23 -1.63 -11.10 9.60
C ILE A 23 -0.67 -11.33 10.78
N ARG A 24 -0.79 -12.48 11.46
CA ARG A 24 0.08 -12.85 12.58
C ARG A 24 1.53 -13.02 12.15
N ALA A 25 1.76 -13.63 10.99
CA ALA A 25 3.10 -13.79 10.44
C ALA A 25 3.72 -12.41 10.13
N TRP A 26 3.00 -11.54 9.43
CA TRP A 26 3.45 -10.19 9.11
C TRP A 26 3.75 -9.36 10.35
N LEU A 27 2.83 -9.29 11.32
CA LEU A 27 3.03 -8.56 12.56
C LEU A 27 4.20 -9.11 13.39
N SER A 28 4.45 -10.42 13.30
CA SER A 28 5.63 -11.01 13.95
C SER A 28 6.93 -10.55 13.30
N ILE A 29 6.99 -10.53 11.98
CA ILE A 29 8.16 -10.06 11.22
C ILE A 29 8.38 -8.57 11.48
N SER A 30 7.34 -7.75 11.36
CA SER A 30 7.42 -6.30 11.58
C SER A 30 7.86 -5.95 13.01
N TYR A 31 7.40 -6.70 14.03
CA TYR A 31 7.86 -6.54 15.40
C TYR A 31 9.38 -6.68 15.52
N TYR A 32 9.96 -7.73 14.93
CA TYR A 32 11.41 -7.97 15.03
C TYR A 32 12.21 -6.97 14.18
N ILE A 33 11.71 -6.56 13.02
CA ILE A 33 12.35 -5.53 12.18
C ILE A 33 12.32 -4.16 12.90
N CYS A 34 11.20 -3.82 13.53
CA CYS A 34 11.05 -2.54 14.23
C CYS A 34 11.84 -2.46 15.54
N TRP A 35 12.15 -3.59 16.18
CA TRP A 35 12.82 -3.59 17.48
C TRP A 35 14.15 -2.84 17.50
N PRO A 36 15.10 -3.04 16.56
CA PRO A 36 16.31 -2.21 16.49
C PRO A 36 16.00 -0.74 16.18
N LEU A 37 14.97 -0.46 15.35
CA LEU A 37 14.58 0.91 14.99
C LEU A 37 14.05 1.70 16.20
N VAL A 38 13.37 1.01 17.12
CA VAL A 38 12.95 1.59 18.42
C VAL A 38 14.18 1.99 19.24
N LYS A 39 15.22 1.15 19.31
CA LYS A 39 16.44 1.43 20.07
C LYS A 39 17.20 2.66 19.57
N ILE A 40 17.32 2.81 18.25
CA ILE A 40 17.98 3.96 17.62
C ILE A 40 17.05 5.17 17.46
N LYS A 41 15.84 5.09 18.03
CA LYS A 41 14.86 6.17 18.12
C LYS A 41 14.39 6.74 16.78
N ILE A 42 14.32 5.93 15.71
CA ILE A 42 13.76 6.36 14.41
C ILE A 42 12.28 6.72 14.57
N SER A 43 11.88 7.84 13.97
CA SER A 43 10.48 8.26 13.95
C SER A 43 9.67 7.43 12.94
N PRO A 44 8.44 7.01 13.25
CA PRO A 44 7.55 6.37 12.27
C PRO A 44 7.37 7.23 11.01
N ASN A 45 7.14 8.53 11.18
CA ASN A 45 6.98 9.47 10.06
C ASN A 45 8.20 9.52 9.12
N ASN A 46 9.41 9.27 9.65
CA ASN A 46 10.61 9.20 8.81
C ASN A 46 10.59 7.97 7.90
N LEU A 47 10.02 6.84 8.35
CA LEU A 47 9.84 5.66 7.50
C LEU A 47 8.80 5.92 6.42
N SER A 48 7.64 6.49 6.78
CA SER A 48 6.61 6.87 5.80
C SER A 48 7.19 7.81 4.72
N MET A 49 8.02 8.80 5.11
CA MET A 49 8.69 9.70 4.15
C MET A 49 9.79 9.01 3.34
N LEU A 50 10.47 8.02 3.89
CA LEU A 50 11.56 7.32 3.20
C LEU A 50 11.03 6.35 2.12
N ALA A 51 9.86 5.76 2.32
CA ALA A 51 9.26 4.81 1.39
C ALA A 51 9.12 5.36 -0.05
N PRO A 52 8.52 6.55 -0.29
CA PRO A 52 8.43 7.12 -1.64
C PRO A 52 9.80 7.55 -2.19
N PHE A 53 10.76 7.94 -1.34
CA PHE A 53 12.12 8.21 -1.80
C PHE A 53 12.79 6.94 -2.35
N VAL A 54 12.62 5.80 -1.67
CA VAL A 54 13.12 4.50 -2.17
C VAL A 54 12.35 4.06 -3.41
N ALA A 55 11.04 4.35 -3.50
CA ALA A 55 10.25 4.10 -4.71
C ALA A 55 10.71 4.97 -5.90
N LEU A 56 11.18 6.19 -5.65
CA LEU A 56 11.84 7.01 -6.68
C LEU A 56 13.18 6.37 -7.13
N LEU A 57 13.98 5.87 -6.20
CA LEU A 57 15.22 5.13 -6.55
C LEU A 57 14.90 3.87 -7.37
N PHE A 58 13.82 3.15 -7.02
CA PHE A 58 13.29 2.05 -7.82
C PHE A 58 13.00 2.50 -9.26
N PHE A 59 12.22 3.58 -9.42
CA PHE A 59 11.82 4.11 -10.71
C PHE A 59 13.05 4.53 -11.57
N ILE A 60 14.02 5.24 -10.98
CA ILE A 60 15.22 5.69 -11.70
C ILE A 60 16.12 4.51 -12.11
N ASN A 61 16.15 3.43 -11.32
CA ASN A 61 16.99 2.27 -11.55
C ASN A 61 16.25 1.07 -12.15
N ILE A 62 15.14 1.30 -12.86
CA ILE A 62 14.23 0.22 -13.30
C ILE A 62 14.92 -0.81 -14.21
N GLU A 63 15.90 -0.40 -15.00
CA GLU A 63 16.69 -1.28 -15.89
C GLU A 63 17.74 -2.10 -15.14
N SER A 64 18.03 -1.77 -13.90
CA SER A 64 19.03 -2.45 -13.07
C SER A 64 18.40 -3.57 -12.25
N ASN A 65 19.14 -4.64 -11.98
CA ASN A 65 18.73 -5.69 -11.03
C ASN A 65 18.49 -5.16 -9.60
N TRP A 66 19.01 -3.97 -9.25
CA TRP A 66 18.72 -3.30 -7.99
C TRP A 66 17.27 -2.83 -7.86
N SER A 67 16.54 -2.72 -8.98
CA SER A 67 15.13 -2.30 -8.97
C SER A 67 14.27 -3.19 -8.08
N ILE A 68 14.46 -4.51 -8.13
CA ILE A 68 13.72 -5.45 -7.28
C ILE A 68 13.97 -5.18 -5.80
N LEU A 69 15.25 -4.93 -5.44
CA LEU A 69 15.62 -4.62 -4.05
C LEU A 69 14.98 -3.32 -3.58
N PHE A 70 15.02 -2.24 -4.39
CA PHE A 70 14.39 -0.97 -4.05
C PHE A 70 12.88 -1.09 -3.92
N LEU A 71 12.22 -1.86 -4.80
CA LEU A 71 10.78 -2.15 -4.67
C LEU A 71 10.48 -2.82 -3.34
N VAL A 72 11.21 -3.89 -3.00
CA VAL A 72 11.01 -4.64 -1.75
C VAL A 72 11.26 -3.75 -0.53
N ILE A 73 12.32 -2.93 -0.55
CA ILE A 73 12.61 -2.00 0.56
C ILE A 73 11.50 -0.97 0.69
N SER A 74 10.99 -0.37 -0.40
CA SER A 74 9.91 0.61 -0.33
C SER A 74 8.64 0.01 0.28
N LEU A 75 8.31 -1.24 -0.08
CA LEU A 75 7.20 -2.00 0.51
C LEU A 75 7.39 -2.29 1.99
N LEU A 76 8.61 -2.68 2.38
CA LEU A 76 8.91 -2.96 3.79
C LEU A 76 8.81 -1.71 4.64
N LEU A 77 9.40 -0.60 4.21
CA LEU A 77 9.38 0.68 4.94
C LEU A 77 7.97 1.13 5.25
N ASP A 78 7.11 1.06 4.25
CA ASP A 78 5.71 1.36 4.32
C ASP A 78 4.94 0.39 5.25
N GLY A 79 5.15 -0.90 5.10
CA GLY A 79 4.44 -1.90 5.91
C GLY A 79 4.86 -1.93 7.38
N ILE A 80 6.00 -1.33 7.78
CA ILE A 80 6.51 -1.36 9.16
C ILE A 80 6.35 -0.04 9.91
N ASP A 81 6.02 1.08 9.25
CA ASP A 81 5.92 2.38 9.92
C ASP A 81 4.79 2.44 10.94
N GLY A 82 3.60 1.89 10.62
CA GLY A 82 2.50 1.70 11.55
C GLY A 82 2.88 0.80 12.75
N SER A 83 3.61 -0.29 12.50
CA SER A 83 4.14 -1.15 13.55
C SER A 83 5.12 -0.41 14.45
N LEU A 84 5.99 0.42 13.87
CA LEU A 84 6.92 1.26 14.63
C LEU A 84 6.18 2.33 15.43
N ALA A 85 5.08 2.89 14.89
CA ALA A 85 4.25 3.86 15.61
C ALA A 85 3.64 3.26 16.88
N ILE A 86 3.14 2.02 16.79
CA ILE A 86 2.60 1.28 17.93
C ILE A 86 3.70 0.99 18.96
N LEU A 87 4.82 0.43 18.52
CA LEU A 87 5.94 0.06 19.42
C LEU A 87 6.56 1.25 20.14
N ARG A 88 6.49 2.44 19.55
CA ARG A 88 6.98 3.70 20.13
C ARG A 88 5.90 4.49 20.86
N GLU A 89 4.66 3.98 20.90
CA GLU A 89 3.51 4.69 21.48
C GLU A 89 3.33 6.10 20.86
N ARG A 90 3.57 6.21 19.54
CA ARG A 90 3.52 7.46 18.76
C ARG A 90 2.47 7.41 17.66
N VAL A 91 1.43 6.64 17.84
CA VAL A 91 0.27 6.65 16.92
C VAL A 91 -0.37 8.04 16.95
N SER A 92 -0.54 8.66 15.80
CA SER A 92 -1.11 10.01 15.69
C SER A 92 -1.95 10.17 14.42
N LYS A 93 -2.94 11.08 14.46
CA LYS A 93 -3.76 11.41 13.30
C LYS A 93 -2.93 12.00 12.14
N PHE A 94 -1.91 12.81 12.47
CA PHE A 94 -0.99 13.34 11.47
C PHE A 94 -0.14 12.25 10.84
N GLY A 95 0.35 11.28 11.64
CA GLY A 95 1.09 10.13 11.11
C GLY A 95 0.25 9.32 10.12
N ALA A 96 -1.00 9.02 10.44
CA ALA A 96 -1.91 8.31 9.54
C ALA A 96 -2.23 9.10 8.26
N LEU A 97 -2.34 10.43 8.34
CA LEU A 97 -2.50 11.27 7.15
C LEU A 97 -1.24 11.25 6.28
N LEU A 98 -0.06 11.39 6.89
CA LEU A 98 1.22 11.38 6.21
C LEU A 98 1.44 10.04 5.49
N ASP A 99 1.23 8.93 6.19
CA ASP A 99 1.29 7.58 5.66
C ASP A 99 0.39 7.43 4.42
N ALA A 100 -0.90 7.78 4.53
CA ALA A 100 -1.84 7.71 3.41
C ALA A 100 -1.40 8.53 2.18
N VAL A 101 -0.75 9.67 2.38
CA VAL A 101 -0.22 10.50 1.26
C VAL A 101 1.03 9.86 0.67
N MET A 102 1.99 9.43 1.51
CA MET A 102 3.24 8.82 1.07
C MET A 102 3.02 7.49 0.34
N ASP A 103 2.02 6.73 0.76
CA ASP A 103 1.52 5.56 0.05
C ASP A 103 1.17 5.85 -1.41
N ARG A 104 0.44 6.93 -1.63
CA ARG A 104 0.03 7.31 -2.99
C ARG A 104 1.23 7.70 -3.85
N VAL A 105 2.17 8.45 -3.27
CA VAL A 105 3.41 8.83 -3.97
C VAL A 105 4.24 7.58 -4.31
N THR A 106 4.33 6.63 -3.39
CA THR A 106 5.03 5.35 -3.60
C THR A 106 4.39 4.56 -4.75
N GLU A 107 3.08 4.36 -4.73
CA GLU A 107 2.36 3.65 -5.80
C GLU A 107 2.42 4.37 -7.15
N PHE A 108 2.47 5.69 -7.15
CA PHE A 108 2.67 6.47 -8.37
C PHE A 108 3.97 6.12 -9.07
N PHE A 109 5.10 6.03 -8.33
CA PHE A 109 6.37 5.59 -8.91
C PHE A 109 6.33 4.14 -9.39
N TRP A 110 5.62 3.24 -8.69
CA TRP A 110 5.44 1.86 -9.16
C TRP A 110 4.68 1.82 -10.49
N ALA A 111 3.61 2.61 -10.63
CA ALA A 111 2.85 2.68 -11.86
C ALA A 111 3.66 3.29 -13.01
N LEU A 112 4.38 4.41 -12.76
CA LEU A 112 5.22 5.05 -13.77
C LEU A 112 6.32 4.14 -14.31
N ALA A 113 6.84 3.22 -13.48
CA ALA A 113 7.86 2.26 -13.90
C ALA A 113 7.40 1.41 -15.10
N PHE A 114 6.12 1.11 -15.22
CA PHE A 114 5.59 0.39 -16.36
C PHE A 114 5.75 1.13 -17.69
N ILE A 115 5.77 2.47 -17.69
CA ILE A 115 6.04 3.26 -18.91
C ILE A 115 7.46 3.00 -19.39
N GLN A 116 8.44 3.01 -18.48
CA GLN A 116 9.84 2.71 -18.82
C GLN A 116 10.00 1.25 -19.26
N LEU A 117 9.16 0.36 -18.77
CA LEU A 117 9.11 -1.05 -19.15
C LEU A 117 8.31 -1.31 -20.44
N GLY A 118 7.93 -0.26 -21.20
CA GLY A 118 7.29 -0.36 -22.50
C GLY A 118 5.76 -0.41 -22.48
N ALA A 119 5.11 -0.28 -21.34
CA ALA A 119 3.64 -0.25 -21.30
C ALA A 119 3.11 1.08 -21.86
N PRO A 120 1.97 1.06 -22.59
CA PRO A 120 1.36 2.26 -23.16
C PRO A 120 0.98 3.27 -22.07
N ILE A 121 1.31 4.54 -22.27
CA ILE A 121 1.06 5.63 -21.31
C ILE A 121 -0.40 5.72 -20.89
N TRP A 122 -1.35 5.47 -21.79
CA TRP A 122 -2.79 5.53 -21.47
C TRP A 122 -3.21 4.43 -20.49
N VAL A 123 -2.57 3.24 -20.54
CA VAL A 123 -2.80 2.16 -19.56
C VAL A 123 -2.37 2.63 -18.19
N VAL A 124 -1.14 3.14 -18.08
CA VAL A 124 -0.55 3.57 -16.80
C VAL A 124 -1.31 4.77 -16.23
N THR A 125 -1.69 5.74 -17.09
CA THR A 125 -2.52 6.87 -16.66
C THR A 125 -3.87 6.40 -16.13
N GLY A 126 -4.51 5.44 -16.79
CA GLY A 126 -5.76 4.83 -16.31
C GLY A 126 -5.59 4.16 -14.94
N VAL A 127 -4.51 3.40 -14.74
CA VAL A 127 -4.17 2.78 -13.44
C VAL A 127 -4.05 3.85 -12.35
N VAL A 128 -3.25 4.89 -12.59
CA VAL A 128 -3.01 5.97 -11.62
C VAL A 128 -4.32 6.67 -11.26
N VAL A 129 -5.09 7.12 -12.25
CA VAL A 129 -6.35 7.84 -12.02
C VAL A 129 -7.34 6.99 -11.22
N LEU A 130 -7.50 5.71 -11.56
CA LEU A 130 -8.43 4.83 -10.87
C LEU A 130 -7.94 4.44 -9.47
N ALA A 131 -6.64 4.23 -9.27
CA ALA A 131 -6.08 3.92 -7.95
C ALA A 131 -6.23 5.11 -7.00
N PHE A 132 -5.86 6.32 -7.43
CA PHE A 132 -6.07 7.54 -6.63
C PHE A 132 -7.56 7.80 -6.40
N GLY A 133 -8.40 7.63 -7.44
CA GLY A 133 -9.84 7.76 -7.32
C GLY A 133 -10.46 6.80 -6.31
N GLN A 134 -10.00 5.56 -6.25
CA GLN A 134 -10.43 4.57 -5.27
C GLN A 134 -10.13 5.02 -3.83
N GLU A 135 -8.92 5.47 -3.56
CA GLU A 135 -8.56 5.94 -2.23
C GLU A 135 -9.23 7.28 -1.88
N TYR A 136 -9.42 8.15 -2.86
CA TYR A 136 -10.23 9.36 -2.68
C TYR A 136 -11.68 9.04 -2.29
N LEU A 137 -12.30 8.05 -2.93
CA LEU A 137 -13.64 7.58 -2.57
C LEU A 137 -13.69 7.08 -1.12
N ARG A 138 -12.68 6.31 -0.68
CA ARG A 138 -12.57 5.83 0.71
C ARG A 138 -12.42 6.99 1.69
N ALA A 139 -11.50 7.90 1.44
CA ALA A 139 -11.28 9.06 2.30
C ALA A 139 -12.52 9.96 2.35
N ARG A 140 -13.17 10.20 1.20
CA ARG A 140 -14.37 11.04 1.11
C ARG A 140 -15.55 10.40 1.80
N SER A 141 -15.72 9.08 1.73
CA SER A 141 -16.80 8.36 2.41
C SER A 141 -16.70 8.50 3.94
N GLY A 142 -15.50 8.49 4.49
CA GLY A 142 -15.26 8.80 5.90
C GLY A 142 -15.76 10.18 6.29
N GLY A 143 -15.51 11.20 5.47
CA GLY A 143 -16.04 12.56 5.65
C GLY A 143 -17.55 12.71 5.47
N LEU A 144 -18.22 11.69 4.92
CA LEU A 144 -19.68 11.61 4.81
C LEU A 144 -20.32 10.71 5.90
N GLY A 145 -19.53 10.31 6.91
CA GLY A 145 -20.02 9.52 8.05
C GLY A 145 -19.97 8.00 7.84
N ILE A 146 -19.39 7.51 6.74
CA ILE A 146 -19.17 6.08 6.52
C ILE A 146 -17.75 5.75 6.97
N HIS A 147 -17.61 5.29 8.22
CA HIS A 147 -16.30 4.98 8.82
C HIS A 147 -15.93 3.49 8.75
N GLU A 148 -16.87 2.65 8.35
CA GLU A 148 -16.63 1.21 8.20
C GLU A 148 -15.94 0.90 6.86
N VAL A 149 -15.16 -0.19 6.83
CA VAL A 149 -14.67 -0.76 5.57
C VAL A 149 -15.86 -1.34 4.82
N VAL A 150 -16.34 -0.63 3.81
CA VAL A 150 -17.52 -1.02 3.04
C VAL A 150 -17.29 -2.30 2.27
N ILE A 151 -16.11 -2.44 1.67
CA ILE A 151 -15.69 -3.61 0.90
C ILE A 151 -14.17 -3.65 0.74
N VAL A 152 -13.59 -4.85 0.80
CA VAL A 152 -12.23 -5.13 0.38
C VAL A 152 -12.27 -5.51 -1.10
N THR A 153 -11.49 -4.82 -1.92
CA THR A 153 -11.47 -5.00 -3.37
C THR A 153 -10.33 -5.92 -3.82
N ILE A 154 -10.35 -6.37 -5.08
CA ILE A 154 -9.29 -7.24 -5.60
C ILE A 154 -7.97 -6.51 -5.86
N ALA A 155 -8.00 -5.20 -6.15
CA ALA A 155 -6.80 -4.40 -6.40
C ALA A 155 -6.37 -3.62 -5.15
N GLU A 156 -6.25 -4.32 -4.02
CA GLU A 156 -5.65 -3.75 -2.82
C GLU A 156 -4.13 -3.63 -2.97
N ARG A 157 -3.52 -2.80 -2.13
CA ARG A 157 -2.10 -2.45 -2.21
C ARG A 157 -1.14 -3.63 -2.32
N PRO A 158 -1.27 -4.73 -1.55
CA PRO A 158 -0.40 -5.89 -1.71
C PRO A 158 -0.50 -6.54 -3.10
N VAL A 159 -1.69 -6.54 -3.70
CA VAL A 159 -1.89 -7.05 -5.06
C VAL A 159 -1.24 -6.12 -6.08
N ARG A 160 -1.38 -4.80 -5.94
CA ARG A 160 -0.74 -3.80 -6.80
C ARG A 160 0.79 -3.95 -6.78
N ALA A 161 1.37 -4.16 -5.59
CA ALA A 161 2.80 -4.44 -5.43
C ALA A 161 3.23 -5.74 -6.14
N THR A 162 2.41 -6.78 -6.05
CA THR A 162 2.67 -8.06 -6.73
C THR A 162 2.63 -7.89 -8.25
N LEU A 163 1.73 -7.05 -8.77
CA LEU A 163 1.60 -6.79 -10.21
C LEU A 163 2.85 -6.15 -10.82
N ILE A 164 3.61 -5.35 -10.07
CA ILE A 164 4.89 -4.83 -10.54
C ILE A 164 6.05 -5.78 -10.21
N PHE A 165 5.99 -6.50 -9.10
CA PHE A 165 7.06 -7.42 -8.69
C PHE A 165 7.24 -8.58 -9.67
N ILE A 166 6.14 -9.21 -10.12
CA ILE A 166 6.20 -10.39 -11.02
C ILE A 166 6.90 -10.08 -12.35
N PRO A 167 6.54 -9.02 -13.13
CA PRO A 167 7.24 -8.72 -14.36
C PRO A 167 8.71 -8.37 -14.16
N LEU A 168 9.08 -7.73 -13.03
CA LEU A 168 10.49 -7.47 -12.73
C LEU A 168 11.29 -8.75 -12.52
N VAL A 169 10.73 -9.72 -11.78
CA VAL A 169 11.36 -11.03 -11.61
C VAL A 169 11.40 -11.79 -12.93
N ALA A 170 10.35 -11.73 -13.75
CA ALA A 170 10.30 -12.38 -15.05
C ALA A 170 11.41 -11.85 -16.00
N ARG A 171 11.72 -10.55 -15.95
CA ARG A 171 12.82 -9.95 -16.74
C ARG A 171 14.20 -10.52 -16.39
N VAL A 172 14.43 -10.97 -15.17
CA VAL A 172 15.67 -11.66 -14.80
C VAL A 172 15.85 -12.96 -15.60
N PHE A 173 14.75 -13.54 -16.07
CA PHE A 173 14.70 -14.73 -16.92
C PHE A 173 14.45 -14.39 -18.40
N GLU A 174 14.71 -13.15 -18.81
CA GLU A 174 14.54 -12.64 -20.18
C GLU A 174 13.08 -12.69 -20.69
N MET A 175 12.11 -12.76 -19.77
CA MET A 175 10.68 -12.76 -20.08
C MET A 175 10.11 -11.35 -19.88
N ASP A 176 9.60 -10.71 -20.93
CA ASP A 176 8.90 -9.43 -20.80
C ASP A 176 7.40 -9.63 -20.64
N LEU A 177 6.92 -9.46 -19.40
CA LEU A 177 5.50 -9.50 -19.03
C LEU A 177 4.96 -8.10 -18.68
N SER A 178 5.76 -7.05 -18.83
CA SER A 178 5.47 -5.73 -18.29
C SER A 178 4.16 -5.15 -18.82
N THR A 179 3.97 -5.12 -20.15
CA THR A 179 2.73 -4.60 -20.75
C THR A 179 1.51 -5.43 -20.36
N ALA A 180 1.63 -6.76 -20.32
CA ALA A 180 0.52 -7.63 -19.93
C ALA A 180 0.07 -7.38 -18.48
N PHE A 181 1.02 -7.21 -17.56
CA PHE A 181 0.73 -6.92 -16.16
C PHE A 181 0.22 -5.50 -15.94
N ALA A 182 0.66 -4.51 -16.71
CA ALA A 182 0.08 -3.17 -16.69
C ALA A 182 -1.40 -3.19 -17.11
N ILE A 183 -1.73 -3.91 -18.17
CA ILE A 183 -3.13 -4.08 -18.65
C ILE A 183 -3.95 -4.86 -17.60
N LEU A 184 -3.40 -5.92 -17.03
CA LEU A 184 -4.04 -6.67 -15.94
C LEU A 184 -4.33 -5.76 -14.74
N TRP A 185 -3.38 -4.90 -14.36
CA TRP A 185 -3.59 -3.92 -13.29
C TRP A 185 -4.72 -2.95 -13.63
N LEU A 186 -4.74 -2.39 -14.85
CA LEU A 186 -5.82 -1.51 -15.27
C LEU A 186 -7.19 -2.19 -15.19
N PHE A 187 -7.29 -3.44 -15.63
CA PHE A 187 -8.52 -4.21 -15.55
C PHE A 187 -8.98 -4.43 -14.10
N MET A 188 -8.08 -4.95 -13.25
CA MET A 188 -8.36 -5.19 -11.83
C MET A 188 -8.70 -3.89 -11.09
N GLN A 189 -8.03 -2.79 -11.42
CA GLN A 189 -8.25 -1.49 -10.81
C GLN A 189 -9.61 -0.91 -11.23
N SER A 190 -9.99 -1.05 -12.51
CA SER A 190 -11.30 -0.62 -13.01
C SER A 190 -12.44 -1.37 -12.34
N PHE A 191 -12.28 -2.68 -12.18
CA PHE A 191 -13.24 -3.52 -11.46
C PHE A 191 -13.36 -3.10 -9.99
N SER A 192 -12.24 -2.94 -9.30
CA SER A 192 -12.18 -2.54 -7.89
C SER A 192 -12.80 -1.16 -7.65
N PHE A 193 -12.50 -0.19 -8.50
CA PHE A 193 -13.08 1.15 -8.44
C PHE A 193 -14.60 1.10 -8.60
N THR A 194 -15.07 0.38 -9.61
CA THR A 194 -16.51 0.22 -9.88
C THR A 194 -17.23 -0.47 -8.72
N GLN A 195 -16.65 -1.55 -8.20
CA GLN A 195 -17.18 -2.30 -7.07
C GLN A 195 -17.32 -1.41 -5.83
N LEU A 196 -16.26 -0.64 -5.49
CA LEU A 196 -16.29 0.28 -4.36
C LEU A 196 -17.32 1.39 -4.57
N PHE A 197 -17.36 1.99 -5.78
CA PHE A 197 -18.31 3.06 -6.10
C PHE A 197 -19.76 2.61 -5.94
N LEU A 198 -20.11 1.43 -6.45
CA LEU A 198 -21.45 0.87 -6.33
C LEU A 198 -21.80 0.53 -4.88
N ALA A 199 -20.86 -0.03 -4.12
CA ALA A 199 -21.05 -0.31 -2.70
C ALA A 199 -21.32 0.97 -1.89
N LEU A 200 -20.50 2.01 -2.10
CA LEU A 200 -20.70 3.32 -1.44
C LEU A 200 -22.02 3.97 -1.84
N ARG A 201 -22.38 3.93 -3.12
CA ARG A 201 -23.69 4.44 -3.59
C ARG A 201 -24.85 3.76 -2.90
N SER A 202 -24.79 2.44 -2.72
CA SER A 202 -25.83 1.67 -2.00
C SER A 202 -25.95 2.10 -0.54
N ARG A 203 -24.81 2.21 0.16
CA ARG A 203 -24.76 2.65 1.57
C ARG A 203 -25.30 4.06 1.78
N LEU A 204 -24.88 5.01 0.94
CA LEU A 204 -25.37 6.40 1.04
C LEU A 204 -26.87 6.52 0.80
N ARG A 205 -27.45 5.71 -0.10
CA ARG A 205 -28.90 5.67 -0.31
C ARG A 205 -29.66 5.11 0.90
N GLN A 206 -29.09 4.15 1.61
CA GLN A 206 -29.71 3.59 2.82
C GLN A 206 -29.67 4.56 3.99
N SER A 207 -28.61 5.35 4.12
CA SER A 207 -28.46 6.37 5.17
C SER A 207 -29.37 7.59 5.01
N GLN A 208 -30.00 7.77 3.84
CA GLN A 208 -30.92 8.87 3.57
C GLN A 208 -32.39 8.48 3.77
N ARG A 209 -32.68 7.22 4.08
CA ARG A 209 -34.00 6.70 4.41
C ARG A 209 -34.16 6.51 5.91
#